data_afa086bbe748f57dd46ecba25019ecd2
#
_entry.id   afa086bbe748f57dd46ecba25019ecd2
#
_cell.length_a   1.000
_cell.length_b   1.000
_cell.length_c   1.000
_cell.angle_alpha   90.00
_cell.angle_beta   90.00
_cell.angle_gamma   90.00
#
_symmetry.space_group_name_H-M   'P 1'
#
loop_
_entity.id
_entity.type
_entity.pdbx_description
1 polymer ?
#
loop_
_entity_poly.entity_id
_entity_poly.type
_entity_poly.pdbx_seq_one_letter_code
_entity_poly.pdbx_strand_id
1 'polypeptide(L)' 'WHCEAIMGIEEVRILHHTITEYLDKFDDIPPVNKSYLEHIQSKMFGMIAEYNLEL' A
#
# COMPACT_ATOMS: atom_id res chain seq x y z
N TRP A 1 -1.29 14.24 3.76
CA TRP A 1 -2.26 13.23 3.38
C TRP A 1 -3.44 13.29 4.33
N HIS A 2 -4.55 13.55 3.74
CA HIS A 2 -5.76 13.74 4.51
C HIS A 2 -6.78 12.67 4.13
N CYS A 3 -6.87 11.65 4.93
CA CYS A 3 -7.81 10.58 4.67
C CYS A 3 -8.86 10.54 5.76
N GLU A 4 -10.09 10.66 5.33
CA GLU A 4 -11.19 10.62 6.26
C GLU A 4 -11.45 9.21 6.76
N ALA A 5 -11.05 8.24 6.00
CA ALA A 5 -11.18 6.86 6.45
C ALA A 5 -10.15 6.64 7.53
N ILE A 6 -10.61 6.46 8.71
CA ILE A 6 -9.72 6.21 9.83
C ILE A 6 -9.25 4.77 9.73
N MET A 7 -8.13 4.60 9.05
CA MET A 7 -7.55 3.29 8.91
C MET A 7 -6.51 3.08 9.99
N GLY A 8 -6.65 1.97 10.70
CA GLY A 8 -5.64 1.58 11.65
C GLY A 8 -4.38 1.14 10.92
N ILE A 9 -3.25 1.18 11.62
CA ILE A 9 -1.99 0.76 11.02
C ILE A 9 -2.04 -0.71 10.58
N GLU A 10 -2.81 -1.53 11.26
CA GLU A 10 -2.93 -2.92 10.86
C GLU A 10 -3.62 -3.07 9.53
N GLU A 11 -4.62 -2.23 9.27
CA GLU A 11 -5.31 -2.25 7.98
C GLU A 11 -4.38 -1.82 6.87
N VAL A 12 -3.57 -0.81 7.12
CA VAL A 12 -2.59 -0.35 6.14
C VAL A 12 -1.59 -1.46 5.84
N ARG A 13 -1.13 -2.16 6.85
CA ARG A 13 -0.20 -3.27 6.66
C ARG A 13 -0.81 -4.39 5.83
N ILE A 14 -2.05 -4.73 6.13
CA ILE A 14 -2.74 -5.78 5.39
C ILE A 14 -2.90 -5.38 3.92
N LEU A 15 -3.31 -4.16 3.67
CA LEU A 15 -3.46 -3.69 2.31
C LEU A 15 -2.13 -3.66 1.57
N HIS A 16 -1.08 -3.21 2.24
CA HIS A 16 0.25 -3.19 1.64
C HIS A 16 0.69 -4.61 1.28
N HIS A 17 0.48 -5.53 2.19
CA HIS A 17 0.83 -6.93 1.95
C HIS A 17 0.03 -7.52 0.80
N THR A 18 -1.28 -7.23 0.77
CA THR A 18 -2.14 -7.74 -0.29
C THR A 18 -1.72 -7.21 -1.65
N ILE A 19 -1.41 -5.92 -1.74
CA ILE A 19 -0.97 -5.32 -2.98
C ILE A 19 0.36 -5.92 -3.42
N THR A 20 1.26 -6.12 -2.48
CA THR A 20 2.57 -6.70 -2.77
C THR A 20 2.42 -8.10 -3.33
N GLU A 21 1.59 -8.91 -2.70
CA GLU A 21 1.34 -10.27 -3.19
C GLU A 21 0.67 -10.27 -4.55
N TYR A 22 -0.28 -9.37 -4.75
CA TYR A 22 -0.98 -9.28 -6.01
C TYR A 22 0.00 -8.97 -7.14
N LEU A 23 0.88 -8.03 -6.92
CA LEU A 23 1.87 -7.66 -7.93
C LEU A 23 2.87 -8.78 -8.19
N ASP A 24 3.16 -9.58 -7.17
CA ASP A 24 4.10 -10.69 -7.30
C ASP A 24 3.49 -11.89 -8.03
N LYS A 25 2.24 -12.18 -7.73
CA LYS A 25 1.59 -13.37 -8.26
C LYS A 25 1.00 -13.21 -9.65
N PHE A 26 0.60 -12.02 -10.01
CA PHE A 26 -0.09 -11.79 -11.28
C PHE A 26 0.81 -11.01 -12.24
N ASP A 27 1.15 -11.66 -13.33
CA ASP A 27 1.98 -11.02 -14.36
C ASP A 27 1.15 -10.35 -15.44
N ASP A 28 -0.15 -10.63 -15.47
CA ASP A 28 -1.03 -10.13 -16.52
C ASP A 28 -1.68 -8.81 -16.18
N ILE A 29 -1.11 -8.09 -15.23
CA ILE A 29 -1.68 -6.82 -14.80
C ILE A 29 -1.45 -5.77 -15.89
N PRO A 30 -2.51 -5.06 -16.31
CA PRO A 30 -2.34 -3.97 -17.27
C PRO A 30 -1.35 -2.93 -16.76
N PRO A 31 -0.52 -2.37 -17.65
CA PRO A 31 0.51 -1.41 -17.22
C PRO A 31 -0.05 -0.24 -16.41
N VAL A 32 -1.24 0.25 -16.78
CA VAL A 32 -1.86 1.36 -16.07
C VAL A 32 -2.19 0.97 -14.63
N ASN A 33 -2.80 -0.21 -14.48
CA ASN A 33 -3.16 -0.69 -13.14
C ASN A 33 -1.93 -1.00 -12.31
N LYS A 34 -0.92 -1.57 -12.95
CA LYS A 34 0.31 -1.89 -12.25
C LYS A 34 0.98 -0.64 -11.70
N SER A 35 1.05 0.40 -12.52
CA SER A 35 1.64 1.66 -12.10
C SER A 35 0.87 2.26 -10.94
N TYR A 36 -0.45 2.21 -11.00
CA TYR A 36 -1.30 2.72 -9.93
C TYR A 36 -1.08 1.94 -8.64
N LEU A 37 -1.03 0.62 -8.75
CA LEU A 37 -0.83 -0.22 -7.57
C LEU A 37 0.53 0.02 -6.93
N GLU A 38 1.55 0.20 -7.74
CA GLU A 38 2.88 0.52 -7.22
C GLU A 38 2.89 1.86 -6.51
N HIS A 39 2.15 2.81 -7.02
CA HIS A 39 2.04 4.11 -6.39
C HIS A 39 1.37 3.99 -5.02
N ILE A 40 0.28 3.24 -4.95
CA ILE A 40 -0.42 3.02 -3.67
C ILE A 40 0.48 2.26 -2.70
N GLN A 41 1.18 1.26 -3.19
CA GLN A 41 2.09 0.48 -2.36
C GLN A 41 3.15 1.38 -1.73
N SER A 42 3.72 2.28 -2.53
CA SER A 42 4.73 3.21 -2.04
C SER A 42 4.17 4.13 -0.97
N LYS A 43 2.96 4.62 -1.18
CA LYS A 43 2.30 5.49 -0.20
C LYS A 43 2.07 4.77 1.11
N MET A 44 1.60 3.54 1.03
CA MET A 44 1.34 2.76 2.24
C MET A 44 2.61 2.44 2.99
N PHE A 45 3.68 2.14 2.26
CA PHE A 45 4.97 1.92 2.89
C PHE A 45 5.43 3.17 3.64
N GLY A 46 5.22 4.34 3.04
CA GLY A 46 5.55 5.59 3.69
C GLY A 46 4.78 5.80 4.99
N MET A 47 3.49 5.46 4.98
CA MET A 47 2.68 5.57 6.18
C MET A 47 3.14 4.63 7.28
N ILE A 48 3.51 3.42 6.91
CA ILE A 48 4.03 2.45 7.88
C ILE A 48 5.33 2.95 8.48
N ALA A 49 6.20 3.49 7.64
CA ALA A 49 7.47 4.02 8.10
C ALA A 49 7.29 5.20 9.06
N GLU A 50 6.37 6.09 8.73
CA GLU A 50 6.07 7.22 9.60
C GLU A 50 5.51 6.75 10.94
N TYR A 51 4.64 5.78 10.92
CA TYR A 51 4.08 5.23 12.14
C TYR A 51 5.19 4.67 13.02
N ASN A 52 6.12 3.94 12.44
CA ASN A 52 7.22 3.36 13.20
C ASN A 52 8.14 4.42 13.77
N LEU A 53 8.33 5.51 13.03
CA LEU A 53 9.20 6.58 13.51
C LEU A 53 8.60 7.34 14.69
N GLU A 54 7.29 7.38 14.77
CA GLU A 54 6.63 8.08 15.88
C GLU A 54 6.57 7.26 17.15
N LEU A 55 6.84 6.00 17.04
CA LEU A 55 6.89 5.15 18.22
C LEU A 55 8.23 5.30 18.93
#